data_87681bfaa53b3a564e1aa80d56843ad1
#
_entry.id   87681bfaa53b3a564e1aa80d56843ad1
#
_cell.length_a   1.000
_cell.length_b   1.000
_cell.length_c   1.000
_cell.angle_alpha   90.00
_cell.angle_beta   90.00
_cell.angle_gamma   90.00
#
_symmetry.space_group_name_H-M   'P 1'
#
loop_
_entity.id
_entity.type
_entity.pdbx_description
1 polymer ?
#
loop_
_entity_poly.entity_id
_entity_poly.type
_entity_poly.pdbx_seq_one_letter_code
_entity_poly.pdbx_strand_id
1 'polypeptide(L)'
;MRSEAVARHYPGRDLEAMTFALNYHRWIVARFAPYLGDTVAEVGAGSGSVSKLLLQQNVKQLFAFEPSDNMYRVLVNELRNETRANAVNDFFHPRHGKQRFDAVAYINVLEHIEDDRIELANAFEALKANGHLLLFVPALAWLYSEHDKEIGHFRRYTKSGLASLVEQSGFTIVKARYFDVVGIVPWYVNFVLLRNSIGGRSVVLYDKVVVPLMRRVETVVPPPIGKNVLLVARKR
;
A
#
# COMPACT_ATOMS: atom_id res chain seq x y z
N MET A 1 6.83 -14.81 18.19
CA MET A 1 7.26 -15.44 16.93
C MET A 1 6.08 -16.24 16.34
N ARG A 2 5.22 -15.60 15.53
CA ARG A 2 4.43 -16.41 14.59
C ARG A 2 5.44 -16.91 13.57
N SER A 3 5.53 -18.22 13.41
CA SER A 3 6.55 -18.87 12.59
C SER A 3 6.49 -18.30 11.15
N GLU A 4 7.64 -18.08 10.51
CA GLU A 4 7.77 -17.69 9.10
C GLU A 4 6.93 -18.58 8.15
N ALA A 5 6.64 -19.80 8.56
CA ALA A 5 5.78 -20.74 7.83
C ALA A 5 4.30 -20.27 7.71
N VAL A 6 3.75 -19.55 8.69
CA VAL A 6 2.37 -19.02 8.62
C VAL A 6 2.29 -17.78 7.72
N ALA A 7 3.39 -17.06 7.58
CA ALA A 7 3.45 -15.86 6.71
C ALA A 7 3.57 -16.22 5.20
N ARG A 8 3.85 -17.48 4.86
CA ARG A 8 4.03 -17.92 3.46
C ARG A 8 2.74 -18.31 2.72
N HIS A 9 1.59 -18.25 3.39
CA HIS A 9 0.30 -18.48 2.75
C HIS A 9 -0.67 -17.36 3.14
N TYR A 10 -1.11 -16.57 2.18
CA TYR A 10 -2.11 -15.53 2.41
C TYR A 10 -3.52 -16.12 2.33
N PRO A 11 -4.29 -16.12 3.42
CA PRO A 11 -5.61 -16.76 3.47
C PRO A 11 -6.74 -15.86 2.95
N GLY A 12 -6.45 -14.58 2.65
CA GLY A 12 -7.45 -13.56 2.43
C GLY A 12 -8.15 -13.62 1.06
N ARG A 13 -9.47 -13.48 1.07
CA ARG A 13 -10.31 -13.27 -0.13
C ARG A 13 -10.43 -11.80 -0.53
N ASP A 14 -9.95 -10.90 0.29
CA ASP A 14 -9.99 -9.45 0.10
C ASP A 14 -9.09 -8.99 -1.05
N LEU A 15 -7.94 -9.63 -1.29
CA LEU A 15 -7.10 -9.36 -2.47
C LEU A 15 -7.86 -9.62 -3.79
N GLU A 16 -8.69 -10.67 -3.85
CA GLU A 16 -9.54 -10.90 -5.02
C GLU A 16 -10.53 -9.76 -5.23
N ALA A 17 -11.17 -9.28 -4.14
CA ALA A 17 -12.07 -8.15 -4.21
C ALA A 17 -11.34 -6.85 -4.57
N MET A 18 -10.11 -6.65 -4.08
CA MET A 18 -9.30 -5.46 -4.37
C MET A 18 -8.75 -5.46 -5.80
N THR A 19 -8.63 -6.60 -6.50
CA THR A 19 -8.27 -6.63 -7.93
C THR A 19 -9.30 -5.90 -8.79
N PHE A 20 -10.56 -5.80 -8.33
CA PHE A 20 -11.62 -5.05 -9.02
C PHE A 20 -11.60 -3.54 -8.73
N ALA A 21 -10.77 -3.06 -7.79
CA ALA A 21 -10.66 -1.65 -7.43
C ALA A 21 -9.61 -0.90 -8.28
N LEU A 22 -9.67 -1.08 -9.61
CA LEU A 22 -8.64 -0.58 -10.53
C LEU A 22 -8.54 0.96 -10.56
N ASN A 23 -9.68 1.67 -10.51
CA ASN A 23 -9.67 3.14 -10.48
C ASN A 23 -9.13 3.67 -9.17
N TYR A 24 -9.36 2.96 -8.06
CA TYR A 24 -8.82 3.28 -6.76
C TYR A 24 -7.28 3.16 -6.75
N HIS A 25 -6.75 2.04 -7.24
CA HIS A 25 -5.30 1.84 -7.37
C HIS A 25 -4.67 2.86 -8.32
N ARG A 26 -5.31 3.16 -9.47
CA ARG A 26 -4.87 4.24 -10.37
C ARG A 26 -4.83 5.60 -9.68
N TRP A 27 -5.80 5.88 -8.81
CA TRP A 27 -5.83 7.12 -8.04
C TRP A 27 -4.67 7.20 -7.06
N ILE A 28 -4.36 6.11 -6.33
CA ILE A 28 -3.21 6.01 -5.42
C ILE A 28 -1.90 6.22 -6.20
N VAL A 29 -1.68 5.42 -7.24
CA VAL A 29 -0.44 5.46 -8.04
C VAL A 29 -0.24 6.83 -8.69
N ALA A 30 -1.29 7.48 -9.18
CA ALA A 30 -1.20 8.83 -9.73
C ALA A 30 -0.73 9.88 -8.70
N ARG A 31 -0.98 9.66 -7.40
CA ARG A 31 -0.47 10.53 -6.33
C ARG A 31 1.00 10.27 -6.01
N PHE A 32 1.47 9.07 -6.24
CA PHE A 32 2.86 8.67 -6.04
C PHE A 32 3.74 8.90 -7.27
N ALA A 33 3.16 8.97 -8.47
CA ALA A 33 3.90 9.09 -9.73
C ALA A 33 5.04 10.14 -9.75
N PRO A 34 4.88 11.35 -9.18
CA PRO A 34 5.96 12.35 -9.15
C PRO A 34 7.18 11.97 -8.30
N TYR A 35 7.09 10.91 -7.50
CA TYR A 35 8.08 10.52 -6.50
C TYR A 35 8.72 9.15 -6.76
N LEU A 36 8.37 8.47 -7.87
CA LEU A 36 8.79 7.08 -8.12
C LEU A 36 10.27 6.97 -8.52
N GLY A 37 10.76 7.79 -9.45
CA GLY A 37 12.11 7.64 -10.02
C GLY A 37 12.24 6.44 -10.96
N ASP A 38 13.48 6.03 -11.22
CA ASP A 38 13.83 4.97 -12.19
C ASP A 38 13.69 3.55 -11.62
N THR A 39 14.15 3.36 -10.37
CA THR A 39 14.21 2.02 -9.72
C THR A 39 13.32 2.02 -8.48
N VAL A 40 12.27 1.23 -8.50
CA VAL A 40 11.24 1.20 -7.46
C VAL A 40 11.17 -0.17 -6.80
N ALA A 41 11.05 -0.21 -5.47
CA ALA A 41 10.63 -1.38 -4.73
C ALA A 41 9.15 -1.23 -4.35
N GLU A 42 8.33 -2.21 -4.70
CA GLU A 42 6.97 -2.41 -4.19
C GLU A 42 7.01 -3.52 -3.16
N VAL A 43 6.63 -3.22 -1.93
CA VAL A 43 6.59 -4.19 -0.83
C VAL A 43 5.17 -4.69 -0.65
N GLY A 44 4.99 -6.01 -0.60
CA GLY A 44 3.69 -6.66 -0.52
C GLY A 44 2.91 -6.52 -1.82
N ALA A 45 3.49 -6.91 -2.95
CA ALA A 45 2.93 -6.73 -4.29
C ALA A 45 1.63 -7.52 -4.55
N GLY A 46 1.35 -8.52 -3.73
CA GLY A 46 0.13 -9.34 -3.83
C GLY A 46 -0.03 -9.96 -5.21
N SER A 47 -1.17 -9.69 -5.85
CA SER A 47 -1.46 -10.17 -7.21
C SER A 47 -0.76 -9.41 -8.34
N GLY A 48 0.00 -8.34 -8.05
CA GLY A 48 0.65 -7.51 -9.07
C GLY A 48 -0.23 -6.44 -9.72
N SER A 49 -1.44 -6.23 -9.21
CA SER A 49 -2.36 -5.21 -9.76
C SER A 49 -1.78 -3.80 -9.68
N VAL A 50 -1.12 -3.46 -8.57
CA VAL A 50 -0.44 -2.17 -8.39
C VAL A 50 0.89 -2.15 -9.15
N SER A 51 1.64 -3.27 -9.18
CA SER A 51 2.87 -3.41 -9.95
C SER A 51 2.70 -2.98 -11.41
N LYS A 52 1.63 -3.45 -12.07
CA LYS A 52 1.31 -3.05 -13.46
C LYS A 52 1.06 -1.55 -13.61
N LEU A 53 0.42 -0.93 -12.63
CA LEU A 53 0.15 0.51 -12.65
C LEU A 53 1.42 1.33 -12.40
N LEU A 54 2.33 0.86 -11.56
CA LEU A 54 3.64 1.47 -11.36
C LEU A 54 4.48 1.39 -12.64
N LEU A 55 4.46 0.26 -13.35
CA LEU A 55 5.15 0.09 -14.64
C LEU A 55 4.57 0.95 -15.76
N GLN A 56 3.31 1.39 -15.67
CA GLN A 56 2.71 2.37 -16.58
C GLN A 56 3.23 3.80 -16.35
N GLN A 57 3.92 4.03 -15.23
CA GLN A 57 4.67 5.26 -15.00
C GLN A 57 6.07 5.15 -15.63
N ASN A 58 6.88 6.21 -15.49
CA ASN A 58 8.24 6.23 -16.06
C ASN A 58 9.26 5.39 -15.26
N VAL A 59 8.83 4.26 -14.66
CA VAL A 59 9.68 3.34 -13.92
C VAL A 59 10.48 2.46 -14.90
N LYS A 60 11.80 2.44 -14.75
CA LYS A 60 12.70 1.62 -15.58
C LYS A 60 12.88 0.22 -15.01
N GLN A 61 12.91 0.08 -13.69
CA GLN A 61 13.00 -1.20 -12.99
C GLN A 61 12.05 -1.22 -11.78
N LEU A 62 11.24 -2.25 -11.70
CA LEU A 62 10.37 -2.55 -10.56
C LEU A 62 10.83 -3.84 -9.89
N PHE A 63 11.02 -3.80 -8.58
CA PHE A 63 11.22 -4.98 -7.74
C PHE A 63 9.96 -5.16 -6.88
N ALA A 64 9.18 -6.20 -7.20
CA ALA A 64 7.91 -6.49 -6.56
C ALA A 64 8.12 -7.63 -5.54
N PHE A 65 8.11 -7.28 -4.25
CA PHE A 65 8.33 -8.21 -3.15
C PHE A 65 7.01 -8.78 -2.67
N GLU A 66 6.89 -10.11 -2.66
CA GLU A 66 5.72 -10.83 -2.15
C GLU A 66 6.16 -12.08 -1.41
N PRO A 67 6.03 -12.13 -0.06
CA PRO A 67 6.49 -13.26 0.73
C PRO A 67 5.57 -14.48 0.66
N SER A 68 4.29 -14.32 0.28
CA SER A 68 3.32 -15.41 0.27
C SER A 68 3.43 -16.24 -1.01
N ASP A 69 3.72 -17.51 -0.89
CA ASP A 69 3.97 -18.41 -2.03
C ASP A 69 2.80 -18.48 -3.03
N ASN A 70 1.56 -18.48 -2.50
CA ASN A 70 0.36 -18.51 -3.34
C ASN A 70 0.18 -17.20 -4.13
N MET A 71 0.43 -16.05 -3.53
CA MET A 71 0.32 -14.75 -4.20
C MET A 71 1.51 -14.50 -5.12
N TYR A 72 2.71 -14.92 -4.74
CA TYR A 72 3.89 -14.84 -5.59
C TYR A 72 3.70 -15.55 -6.95
N ARG A 73 3.06 -16.73 -6.96
CA ARG A 73 2.74 -17.43 -8.22
C ARG A 73 1.83 -16.61 -9.13
N VAL A 74 0.84 -15.93 -8.54
CA VAL A 74 -0.04 -15.01 -9.28
C VAL A 74 0.76 -13.83 -9.81
N LEU A 75 1.58 -13.19 -8.96
CA LEU A 75 2.44 -12.07 -9.31
C LEU A 75 3.36 -12.39 -10.50
N VAL A 76 4.07 -13.53 -10.44
CA VAL A 76 4.95 -13.97 -11.54
C VAL A 76 4.18 -14.14 -12.84
N ASN A 77 3.01 -14.77 -12.80
CA ASN A 77 2.17 -14.92 -13.99
C ASN A 77 1.68 -13.57 -14.55
N GLU A 78 1.29 -12.64 -13.67
CA GLU A 78 0.82 -11.32 -14.05
C GLU A 78 1.92 -10.44 -14.65
N LEU A 79 3.17 -10.61 -14.19
CA LEU A 79 4.33 -9.82 -14.64
C LEU A 79 5.18 -10.52 -15.72
N ARG A 80 4.79 -11.71 -16.17
CA ARG A 80 5.60 -12.55 -17.09
C ARG A 80 6.06 -11.86 -18.37
N ASN A 81 5.31 -10.89 -18.88
CA ASN A 81 5.62 -10.16 -20.11
C ASN A 81 6.26 -8.78 -19.84
N GLU A 82 6.51 -8.44 -18.57
CA GLU A 82 7.06 -7.15 -18.17
C GLU A 82 8.56 -7.27 -17.89
N THR A 83 9.37 -7.04 -18.92
CA THR A 83 10.84 -7.18 -18.83
C THR A 83 11.50 -6.24 -17.82
N ARG A 84 10.80 -5.18 -17.40
CA ARG A 84 11.26 -4.22 -16.39
C ARG A 84 10.91 -4.64 -14.95
N ALA A 85 10.15 -5.74 -14.79
CA ALA A 85 9.71 -6.21 -13.48
C ALA A 85 10.52 -7.40 -12.99
N ASN A 86 10.86 -7.37 -11.71
CA ASN A 86 11.52 -8.45 -11.00
C ASN A 86 10.62 -8.85 -9.82
N ALA A 87 9.92 -9.98 -9.93
CA ALA A 87 9.18 -10.55 -8.81
C ALA A 87 10.16 -11.23 -7.84
N VAL A 88 10.01 -10.97 -6.54
CA VAL A 88 10.89 -11.49 -5.48
C VAL A 88 10.02 -12.18 -4.43
N ASN A 89 10.18 -13.51 -4.26
CA ASN A 89 9.46 -14.26 -3.22
C ASN A 89 10.19 -14.18 -1.89
N ASP A 90 10.13 -13.02 -1.28
CA ASP A 90 10.78 -12.78 0.01
C ASP A 90 10.13 -11.58 0.72
N PHE A 91 10.37 -11.48 2.03
CA PHE A 91 10.17 -10.25 2.76
C PHE A 91 11.16 -9.17 2.28
N PHE A 92 10.72 -7.92 2.33
CA PHE A 92 11.62 -6.82 2.02
C PHE A 92 12.71 -6.70 3.08
N HIS A 93 13.98 -6.63 2.66
CA HIS A 93 15.11 -6.61 3.56
C HIS A 93 16.28 -5.80 2.96
N PRO A 94 17.12 -5.13 3.77
CA PRO A 94 18.32 -4.42 3.27
C PRO A 94 19.29 -5.29 2.45
N ARG A 95 19.26 -6.63 2.63
CA ARG A 95 20.05 -7.58 1.82
C ARG A 95 19.72 -7.51 0.32
N HIS A 96 18.52 -7.02 -0.05
CA HIS A 96 18.12 -6.86 -1.46
C HIS A 96 18.75 -5.62 -2.13
N GLY A 97 19.52 -4.84 -1.41
CA GLY A 97 20.33 -3.74 -1.91
C GLY A 97 20.22 -2.47 -1.07
N LYS A 98 21.36 -2.10 -0.48
CA LYS A 98 21.49 -0.81 0.21
C LYS A 98 21.62 0.31 -0.82
N GLN A 99 20.95 1.45 -0.58
CA GLN A 99 20.99 2.64 -1.45
C GLN A 99 20.72 2.31 -2.93
N ARG A 100 19.75 1.42 -3.16
CA ARG A 100 19.44 0.89 -4.49
C ARG A 100 18.24 1.57 -5.13
N PHE A 101 17.22 1.90 -4.33
CA PHE A 101 15.92 2.30 -4.83
C PHE A 101 15.75 3.83 -4.80
N ASP A 102 15.14 4.36 -5.86
CA ASP A 102 14.70 5.76 -5.89
C ASP A 102 13.41 5.94 -5.10
N ALA A 103 12.56 4.89 -5.06
CA ALA A 103 11.39 4.86 -4.20
C ALA A 103 11.14 3.45 -3.62
N VAL A 104 10.59 3.41 -2.40
CA VAL A 104 10.04 2.20 -1.76
C VAL A 104 8.58 2.48 -1.42
N ALA A 105 7.68 1.65 -1.94
CA ALA A 105 6.23 1.82 -1.82
C ALA A 105 5.60 0.70 -0.99
N TYR A 106 4.80 1.09 0.01
CA TYR A 106 3.94 0.23 0.82
C TYR A 106 2.49 0.67 0.61
N ILE A 107 1.69 -0.13 -0.07
CA ILE A 107 0.29 0.18 -0.37
C ILE A 107 -0.60 -0.87 0.29
N ASN A 108 -1.22 -0.53 1.42
CA ASN A 108 -1.94 -1.43 2.32
C ASN A 108 -1.07 -2.63 2.75
N VAL A 109 0.10 -2.34 3.31
CA VAL A 109 1.08 -3.36 3.76
C VAL A 109 1.62 -3.06 5.15
N LEU A 110 1.94 -1.81 5.48
CA LEU A 110 2.61 -1.48 6.74
C LEU A 110 1.74 -1.84 7.97
N GLU A 111 0.42 -1.82 7.83
CA GLU A 111 -0.55 -2.25 8.85
C GLU A 111 -0.48 -3.74 9.17
N HIS A 112 0.06 -4.57 8.27
CA HIS A 112 0.28 -6.00 8.47
C HIS A 112 1.61 -6.34 9.14
N ILE A 113 2.47 -5.35 9.34
CA ILE A 113 3.80 -5.52 9.92
C ILE A 113 3.75 -5.17 11.40
N GLU A 114 4.09 -6.13 12.27
CA GLU A 114 4.01 -5.96 13.71
C GLU A 114 5.00 -4.90 14.20
N ASP A 115 6.26 -4.94 13.72
CA ASP A 115 7.28 -3.93 14.01
C ASP A 115 7.49 -3.01 12.79
N ASP A 116 6.64 -1.99 12.69
CA ASP A 116 6.69 -1.00 11.63
C ASP A 116 7.95 -0.11 11.69
N ARG A 117 8.59 0.02 12.87
CA ARG A 117 9.84 0.78 13.03
C ARG A 117 11.01 0.08 12.37
N ILE A 118 11.14 -1.23 12.55
CA ILE A 118 12.18 -2.03 11.89
C ILE A 118 11.98 -1.98 10.38
N GLU A 119 10.75 -2.10 9.92
CA GLU A 119 10.45 -2.05 8.49
C GLU A 119 10.77 -0.69 7.86
N LEU A 120 10.46 0.40 8.54
CA LEU A 120 10.83 1.75 8.09
C LEU A 120 12.36 1.95 8.09
N ALA A 121 13.09 1.36 9.03
CA ALA A 121 14.54 1.37 9.02
C ALA A 121 15.12 0.59 7.84
N ASN A 122 14.53 -0.57 7.50
CA ASN A 122 14.88 -1.35 6.29
C ASN A 122 14.66 -0.51 5.02
N ALA A 123 13.53 0.18 4.92
CA ALA A 123 13.23 1.07 3.81
C ALA A 123 14.24 2.23 3.72
N PHE A 124 14.61 2.80 4.88
CA PHE A 124 15.60 3.87 4.94
C PHE A 124 16.96 3.40 4.41
N GLU A 125 17.44 2.22 4.82
CA GLU A 125 18.71 1.69 4.33
C GLU A 125 18.69 1.40 2.81
N ALA A 126 17.59 0.87 2.31
CA ALA A 126 17.44 0.46 0.92
C ALA A 126 17.32 1.65 -0.06
N LEU A 127 16.80 2.78 0.39
CA LEU A 127 16.65 3.99 -0.41
C LEU A 127 18.00 4.67 -0.67
N LYS A 128 18.17 5.19 -1.88
CA LYS A 128 19.22 6.14 -2.26
C LYS A 128 19.09 7.44 -1.45
N ALA A 129 20.15 8.23 -1.40
CA ALA A 129 20.06 9.62 -0.94
C ALA A 129 19.01 10.38 -1.77
N ASN A 130 18.16 11.14 -1.12
CA ASN A 130 16.98 11.82 -1.71
C ASN A 130 15.89 10.89 -2.26
N GLY A 131 15.98 9.58 -2.08
CA GLY A 131 14.93 8.62 -2.44
C GLY A 131 13.66 8.78 -1.58
N HIS A 132 12.54 8.29 -2.08
CA HIS A 132 11.24 8.50 -1.47
C HIS A 132 10.64 7.25 -0.85
N LEU A 133 10.12 7.39 0.36
CA LEU A 133 9.22 6.44 1.00
C LEU A 133 7.77 6.82 0.66
N LEU A 134 7.01 5.87 0.14
CA LEU A 134 5.63 6.05 -0.31
C LEU A 134 4.71 5.13 0.50
N LEU A 135 3.88 5.70 1.36
CA LEU A 135 2.99 4.95 2.24
C LEU A 135 1.53 5.24 1.93
N PHE A 136 0.75 4.18 1.78
CA PHE A 136 -0.70 4.24 1.75
C PHE A 136 -1.25 3.21 2.73
N VAL A 137 -1.88 3.67 3.83
CA VAL A 137 -2.29 2.83 4.94
C VAL A 137 -3.71 3.16 5.41
N PRO A 138 -4.46 2.21 6.01
CA PRO A 138 -5.76 2.47 6.59
C PRO A 138 -5.67 3.45 7.76
N ALA A 139 -6.61 4.37 7.80
CA ALA A 139 -6.70 5.40 8.83
C ALA A 139 -7.87 5.16 9.79
N LEU A 140 -7.91 6.01 10.84
CA LEU A 140 -9.02 6.10 11.81
C LEU A 140 -9.16 4.82 12.65
N ALA A 141 -8.55 4.82 13.83
CA ALA A 141 -8.57 3.69 14.75
C ALA A 141 -9.99 3.20 15.10
N TRP A 142 -10.98 4.10 15.13
CA TRP A 142 -12.38 3.76 15.37
C TRP A 142 -13.08 3.01 14.21
N LEU A 143 -12.45 2.93 13.03
CA LEU A 143 -12.88 2.07 11.92
C LEU A 143 -12.29 0.65 12.00
N TYR A 144 -11.42 0.38 12.99
CA TYR A 144 -10.85 -0.95 13.19
C TYR A 144 -11.97 -1.94 13.52
N SER A 145 -12.04 -3.05 12.80
CA SER A 145 -13.13 -4.02 12.85
C SER A 145 -12.62 -5.46 12.94
N GLU A 146 -13.52 -6.42 13.13
CA GLU A 146 -13.16 -7.85 13.05
C GLU A 146 -12.57 -8.21 11.69
N HIS A 147 -13.04 -7.56 10.61
CA HIS A 147 -12.46 -7.74 9.28
C HIS A 147 -10.97 -7.35 9.23
N ASP A 148 -10.57 -6.24 9.87
CA ASP A 148 -9.15 -5.86 9.97
C ASP A 148 -8.32 -6.97 10.64
N LYS A 149 -8.86 -7.60 11.70
CA LYS A 149 -8.17 -8.70 12.39
C LYS A 149 -8.07 -9.95 11.53
N GLU A 150 -9.16 -10.31 10.83
CA GLU A 150 -9.22 -11.49 9.96
C GLU A 150 -8.18 -11.42 8.84
N ILE A 151 -7.98 -10.23 8.25
CA ILE A 151 -6.98 -10.01 7.21
C ILE A 151 -5.57 -9.73 7.76
N GLY A 152 -5.40 -9.69 9.10
CA GLY A 152 -4.11 -9.60 9.76
C GLY A 152 -3.58 -8.20 9.99
N HIS A 153 -4.45 -7.19 10.04
CA HIS A 153 -4.04 -5.84 10.44
C HIS A 153 -3.71 -5.79 11.93
N PHE A 154 -2.56 -5.27 12.27
CA PHE A 154 -2.20 -4.94 13.66
C PHE A 154 -2.82 -3.62 14.09
N ARG A 155 -2.97 -2.64 13.16
CA ARG A 155 -3.37 -1.27 13.49
C ARG A 155 -3.94 -0.50 12.29
N ARG A 156 -4.55 0.63 12.63
CA ARG A 156 -4.86 1.75 11.72
C ARG A 156 -4.14 3.00 12.21
N TYR A 157 -3.78 3.88 11.30
CA TYR A 157 -2.94 5.02 11.59
C TYR A 157 -3.75 6.32 11.68
N THR A 158 -3.24 7.28 12.45
CA THR A 158 -3.60 8.70 12.27
C THR A 158 -2.56 9.37 11.39
N LYS A 159 -2.95 10.43 10.70
CA LYS A 159 -2.01 11.19 9.86
C LYS A 159 -0.80 11.71 10.66
N SER A 160 -1.03 12.27 11.84
CA SER A 160 0.03 12.78 12.72
C SER A 160 0.88 11.65 13.31
N GLY A 161 0.26 10.54 13.73
CA GLY A 161 0.99 9.39 14.28
C GLY A 161 1.91 8.74 13.24
N LEU A 162 1.41 8.55 12.00
CA LEU A 162 2.23 8.03 10.92
C LEU A 162 3.38 8.98 10.55
N ALA A 163 3.11 10.29 10.47
CA ALA A 163 4.14 11.27 10.19
C ALA A 163 5.24 11.26 11.26
N SER A 164 4.86 11.26 12.54
CA SER A 164 5.82 11.19 13.65
C SER A 164 6.66 9.90 13.63
N LEU A 165 6.04 8.75 13.34
CA LEU A 165 6.73 7.47 13.21
C LEU A 165 7.79 7.52 12.10
N VAL A 166 7.43 8.05 10.94
CA VAL A 166 8.30 8.16 9.76
C VAL A 166 9.45 9.15 10.03
N GLU A 167 9.18 10.28 10.69
CA GLU A 167 10.22 11.25 11.09
C GLU A 167 11.22 10.66 12.09
N GLN A 168 10.74 9.90 13.09
CA GLN A 168 11.58 9.18 14.05
C GLN A 168 12.46 8.11 13.38
N SER A 169 12.08 7.62 12.20
CA SER A 169 12.85 6.68 11.38
C SER A 169 13.87 7.38 10.45
N GLY A 170 14.08 8.71 10.60
CA GLY A 170 15.11 9.48 9.89
C GLY A 170 14.65 10.15 8.60
N PHE A 171 13.37 10.02 8.22
CA PHE A 171 12.84 10.64 7.02
C PHE A 171 12.37 12.08 7.24
N THR A 172 12.26 12.82 6.15
CA THR A 172 11.59 14.13 6.12
C THR A 172 10.27 14.01 5.38
N ILE A 173 9.18 14.45 5.99
CA ILE A 173 7.86 14.43 5.36
C ILE A 173 7.81 15.44 4.21
N VAL A 174 7.48 14.95 3.03
CA VAL A 174 7.21 15.77 1.83
C VAL A 174 5.72 16.09 1.73
N LYS A 175 4.88 15.09 2.03
CA LYS A 175 3.42 15.22 1.96
C LYS A 175 2.76 14.20 2.87
N ALA A 176 1.76 14.64 3.63
CA ALA A 176 0.87 13.75 4.38
C ALA A 176 -0.57 14.25 4.27
N ARG A 177 -1.49 13.38 3.86
CA ARG A 177 -2.90 13.75 3.71
C ARG A 177 -3.83 12.58 3.96
N TYR A 178 -5.02 12.86 4.40
CA TYR A 178 -6.11 11.90 4.37
C TYR A 178 -6.59 11.65 2.93
N PHE A 179 -7.22 10.51 2.72
CA PHE A 179 -7.62 10.00 1.42
C PHE A 179 -8.92 9.21 1.56
N ASP A 180 -9.82 9.36 0.57
CA ASP A 180 -11.09 8.63 0.49
C ASP A 180 -12.02 8.92 1.68
N VAL A 181 -12.48 10.17 1.78
CA VAL A 181 -13.41 10.59 2.84
C VAL A 181 -14.77 9.89 2.71
N VAL A 182 -15.28 9.71 1.49
CA VAL A 182 -16.59 9.07 1.27
C VAL A 182 -16.56 7.58 1.60
N GLY A 183 -15.40 6.93 1.46
CA GLY A 183 -15.21 5.52 1.83
C GLY A 183 -15.37 5.22 3.32
N ILE A 184 -15.35 6.25 4.19
CA ILE A 184 -15.58 6.09 5.63
C ILE A 184 -16.96 5.48 5.90
N VAL A 185 -18.03 6.01 5.28
CA VAL A 185 -19.41 5.60 5.55
C VAL A 185 -19.68 4.15 5.15
N PRO A 186 -19.41 3.71 3.90
CA PRO A 186 -19.62 2.31 3.52
C PRO A 186 -18.73 1.35 4.32
N TRP A 187 -17.51 1.75 4.69
CA TRP A 187 -16.66 0.94 5.55
C TRP A 187 -17.29 0.75 6.93
N TYR A 188 -17.67 1.85 7.57
CA TYR A 188 -18.28 1.81 8.90
C TYR A 188 -19.56 0.97 8.94
N VAL A 189 -20.46 1.19 7.98
CA VAL A 189 -21.72 0.45 7.91
C VAL A 189 -21.47 -1.05 7.67
N ASN A 190 -20.65 -1.40 6.70
CA ASN A 190 -20.48 -2.81 6.34
C ASN A 190 -19.64 -3.61 7.34
N PHE A 191 -18.53 -3.04 7.85
CA PHE A 191 -17.56 -3.82 8.62
C PHE A 191 -17.63 -3.56 10.12
N VAL A 192 -18.00 -2.33 10.55
CA VAL A 192 -18.10 -2.02 11.98
C VAL A 192 -19.50 -2.34 12.51
N LEU A 193 -20.57 -1.93 11.81
CA LEU A 193 -21.95 -2.14 12.26
C LEU A 193 -22.49 -3.52 11.87
N LEU A 194 -22.45 -3.86 10.57
CA LEU A 194 -23.09 -5.07 10.04
C LEU A 194 -22.18 -6.31 10.09
N ARG A 195 -20.87 -6.12 10.29
CA ARG A 195 -19.85 -7.19 10.33
C ARG A 195 -19.90 -8.11 9.11
N ASN A 196 -20.18 -7.55 7.94
CA ASN A 196 -20.25 -8.28 6.68
C ASN A 196 -18.86 -8.54 6.10
N SER A 197 -18.77 -9.53 5.21
CA SER A 197 -17.62 -9.71 4.32
C SER A 197 -17.72 -8.78 3.10
N ILE A 198 -16.56 -8.51 2.46
CA ILE A 198 -16.50 -7.70 1.24
C ILE A 198 -17.25 -8.42 0.11
N GLY A 199 -18.31 -7.81 -0.42
CA GLY A 199 -18.99 -8.27 -1.64
C GLY A 199 -18.37 -7.64 -2.88
N GLY A 200 -17.87 -8.44 -3.82
CA GLY A 200 -17.21 -7.93 -5.03
C GLY A 200 -18.06 -6.94 -5.85
N ARG A 201 -19.39 -7.10 -5.88
CA ARG A 201 -20.29 -6.18 -6.60
C ARG A 201 -20.31 -4.77 -6.02
N SER A 202 -20.28 -4.61 -4.70
CA SER A 202 -20.25 -3.31 -4.04
C SER A 202 -18.92 -2.59 -4.27
N VAL A 203 -17.81 -3.33 -4.28
CA VAL A 203 -16.47 -2.79 -4.61
C VAL A 203 -16.44 -2.27 -6.04
N VAL A 204 -16.95 -3.04 -7.01
CA VAL A 204 -17.00 -2.64 -8.42
C VAL A 204 -17.84 -1.37 -8.62
N LEU A 205 -19.01 -1.28 -7.97
CA LEU A 205 -19.86 -0.10 -8.08
C LEU A 205 -19.17 1.14 -7.47
N TYR A 206 -18.58 0.98 -6.28
CA TYR A 206 -17.83 2.05 -5.63
C TYR A 206 -16.67 2.53 -6.51
N ASP A 207 -15.88 1.60 -7.04
CA ASP A 207 -14.72 1.88 -7.90
C ASP A 207 -15.11 2.59 -9.20
N LYS A 208 -16.22 2.20 -9.83
CA LYS A 208 -16.63 2.77 -11.12
C LYS A 208 -17.36 4.10 -11.01
N VAL A 209 -18.06 4.36 -9.92
CA VAL A 209 -18.94 5.54 -9.77
C VAL A 209 -18.35 6.54 -8.78
N VAL A 210 -18.05 6.09 -7.55
CA VAL A 210 -17.66 7.00 -6.47
C VAL A 210 -16.21 7.46 -6.64
N VAL A 211 -15.30 6.53 -6.91
CA VAL A 211 -13.87 6.81 -7.00
C VAL A 211 -13.53 7.88 -8.06
N PRO A 212 -14.04 7.86 -9.31
CA PRO A 212 -13.72 8.88 -10.30
C PRO A 212 -14.17 10.29 -9.89
N LEU A 213 -15.34 10.38 -9.22
CA LEU A 213 -15.86 11.65 -8.72
C LEU A 213 -14.98 12.17 -7.56
N MET A 214 -14.73 11.32 -6.57
CA MET A 214 -13.93 11.69 -5.39
C MET A 214 -12.48 12.03 -5.74
N ARG A 215 -11.90 11.33 -6.71
CA ARG A 215 -10.58 11.67 -7.25
C ARG A 215 -10.50 13.12 -7.74
N ARG A 216 -11.55 13.62 -8.41
CA ARG A 216 -11.61 15.01 -8.88
C ARG A 216 -11.74 15.98 -7.71
N VAL A 217 -12.70 15.73 -6.81
CA VAL A 217 -12.97 16.57 -5.64
C VAL A 217 -11.73 16.67 -4.74
N GLU A 218 -11.18 15.54 -4.32
CA GLU A 218 -10.03 15.50 -3.42
C GLU A 218 -8.70 15.94 -4.09
N THR A 219 -8.69 16.16 -5.41
CA THR A 219 -7.54 16.79 -6.07
C THR A 219 -7.50 18.27 -5.77
N VAL A 220 -8.66 18.91 -5.71
CA VAL A 220 -8.80 20.35 -5.47
C VAL A 220 -8.85 20.64 -3.96
N VAL A 221 -9.65 19.86 -3.22
CA VAL A 221 -9.86 20.08 -1.78
C VAL A 221 -9.39 18.83 -1.02
N PRO A 222 -8.20 18.86 -0.39
CA PRO A 222 -7.74 17.76 0.45
C PRO A 222 -8.69 17.55 1.64
N PRO A 223 -9.19 16.32 1.86
CA PRO A 223 -10.13 16.09 2.95
C PRO A 223 -9.45 16.23 4.32
N PRO A 224 -10.15 16.80 5.33
CA PRO A 224 -9.63 16.92 6.70
C PRO A 224 -9.58 15.58 7.44
N ILE A 225 -10.33 14.58 6.97
CA ILE A 225 -10.43 13.21 7.47
C ILE A 225 -10.60 12.26 6.28
N GLY A 226 -10.18 11.00 6.39
CA GLY A 226 -10.34 10.02 5.32
C GLY A 226 -10.12 8.59 5.80
N LYS A 227 -10.61 7.63 5.04
CA LYS A 227 -10.50 6.21 5.34
C LYS A 227 -9.04 5.72 5.34
N ASN A 228 -8.17 6.41 4.60
CA ASN A 228 -6.75 6.10 4.48
C ASN A 228 -5.88 7.35 4.70
N VAL A 229 -4.61 7.13 4.98
CA VAL A 229 -3.55 8.15 4.93
C VAL A 229 -2.62 7.84 3.76
N LEU A 230 -2.34 8.86 2.95
CA LEU A 230 -1.29 8.87 1.96
C LEU A 230 -0.14 9.73 2.49
N LEU A 231 1.06 9.16 2.53
CA LEU A 231 2.25 9.85 3.00
C LEU A 231 3.40 9.64 2.01
N VAL A 232 4.11 10.72 1.71
CA VAL A 232 5.37 10.72 0.97
C VAL A 232 6.42 11.32 1.87
N ALA A 233 7.52 10.63 2.05
CA ALA A 233 8.67 11.12 2.79
C ALA A 233 9.94 10.93 1.98
N ARG A 234 10.99 11.67 2.31
CA ARG A 234 12.27 11.66 1.61
C ARG A 234 13.40 11.30 2.59
N LYS A 235 14.28 10.41 2.17
CA LYS A 235 15.56 10.17 2.82
C LYS A 235 16.49 11.36 2.56
N ARG A 236 17.05 11.94 3.61
CA ARG A 236 18.10 12.96 3.51
C ARG A 236 19.46 12.32 3.32
#